data_47d5dc6352b262ddd70c711431dce10d
#
_entry.id   47d5dc6352b262ddd70c711431dce10d
#
_cell.length_a   1.000
_cell.length_b   1.000
_cell.length_c   1.000
_cell.angle_alpha   90.00
_cell.angle_beta   90.00
_cell.angle_gamma   90.00
#
_symmetry.space_group_name_H-M   'P 1'
#
loop_
_entity.id
_entity.type
_entity.pdbx_description
1 polymer ?
#
loop_
_entity_poly.entity_id
_entity_poly.type
_entity_poly.pdbx_seq_one_letter_code
_entity_poly.pdbx_strand_id
1 'polypeptide(L)'
;PYTPERTALSAAYLDDFLPWIDVFGQKMYGDWRGRVTNHTDFPAHKAEEMAWLSAQAGPVGWSEFGGYIPAGNQGATGHFRVDNSTGKWWFIDPLGYPFFSVGINGAGNSGGLSTNTHLGVDRARWQERCSVKSINVPSAMTDRCGDDTYYNYFEEAIAYKHGIADANNPSTYDPSMLNSSTAQGYANLALYDEMILARMKKWGVNTQGAWSVYQLN
;
A
#
# COMPACT_ATOMS: atom_id res chain seq x y z
N PRO A 1 36.77 12.85 -11.78
CA PRO A 1 35.47 12.59 -11.18
C PRO A 1 34.73 13.92 -11.05
N TYR A 2 33.60 14.05 -11.75
CA TYR A 2 32.74 15.24 -11.71
C TYR A 2 31.99 15.20 -10.38
N THR A 3 32.33 16.08 -9.47
CA THR A 3 31.51 16.39 -8.30
C THR A 3 30.58 17.54 -8.69
N PRO A 4 29.28 17.30 -8.88
CA PRO A 4 28.38 18.41 -9.10
C PRO A 4 28.37 19.27 -7.83
N GLU A 5 28.79 20.52 -7.95
CA GLU A 5 28.53 21.50 -6.92
C GLU A 5 27.00 21.56 -6.74
N ARG A 6 26.54 21.07 -5.59
CA ARG A 6 25.17 21.30 -5.15
C ARG A 6 25.07 22.80 -4.81
N THR A 7 24.73 23.59 -5.78
CA THR A 7 24.29 24.95 -5.53
C THR A 7 23.06 24.87 -4.65
N ALA A 8 23.15 25.35 -3.41
CA ALA A 8 22.00 25.44 -2.54
C ALA A 8 20.93 26.24 -3.27
N LEU A 9 19.78 25.62 -3.52
CA LEU A 9 18.64 26.30 -4.13
C LEU A 9 18.29 27.51 -3.28
N SER A 10 18.18 28.69 -3.90
CA SER A 10 17.80 29.90 -3.17
C SER A 10 16.42 29.75 -2.53
N ALA A 11 16.17 30.44 -1.44
CA ALA A 11 14.89 30.45 -0.76
C ALA A 11 13.74 30.78 -1.73
N ALA A 12 13.94 31.77 -2.60
CA ALA A 12 12.98 32.20 -3.62
C ALA A 12 12.65 31.06 -4.60
N TYR A 13 13.64 30.29 -5.05
CA TYR A 13 13.42 29.16 -5.95
C TYR A 13 12.61 28.03 -5.28
N LEU A 14 12.83 27.79 -3.97
CA LEU A 14 12.03 26.85 -3.21
C LEU A 14 10.60 27.35 -3.01
N ASP A 15 10.40 28.65 -2.88
CA ASP A 15 9.08 29.26 -2.72
C ASP A 15 8.22 29.11 -3.98
N ASP A 16 8.82 29.18 -5.16
CA ASP A 16 8.13 28.91 -6.43
C ASP A 16 7.75 27.43 -6.62
N PHE A 17 8.46 26.54 -5.96
CA PHE A 17 8.23 25.09 -6.07
C PHE A 17 7.23 24.52 -5.06
N LEU A 18 6.95 25.25 -3.99
CA LEU A 18 6.15 24.75 -2.89
C LEU A 18 4.77 25.41 -2.87
N PRO A 19 3.74 24.68 -2.44
CA PRO A 19 3.71 23.27 -2.06
C PRO A 19 3.80 22.37 -3.30
N TRP A 20 4.56 21.27 -3.24
CA TRP A 20 4.68 20.33 -4.37
C TRP A 20 3.94 19.01 -4.15
N ILE A 21 3.46 18.78 -2.93
CA ILE A 21 2.59 17.67 -2.56
C ILE A 21 1.22 18.22 -2.18
N ASP A 22 0.18 17.66 -2.76
CA ASP A 22 -1.20 18.00 -2.47
C ASP A 22 -1.72 17.36 -1.17
N VAL A 23 -2.97 17.63 -0.83
CA VAL A 23 -3.63 17.11 0.36
C VAL A 23 -3.79 15.59 0.36
N PHE A 24 -3.60 14.94 -0.76
CA PHE A 24 -3.67 13.49 -0.92
C PHE A 24 -2.29 12.81 -0.93
N GLY A 25 -1.23 13.56 -0.65
CA GLY A 25 0.13 13.03 -0.71
C GLY A 25 0.69 12.87 -2.11
N GLN A 26 0.03 13.43 -3.12
CA GLN A 26 0.41 13.34 -4.51
C GLN A 26 1.19 14.59 -4.95
N LYS A 27 1.99 14.44 -5.98
CA LYS A 27 2.65 15.56 -6.63
C LYS A 27 1.61 16.57 -7.15
N MET A 28 1.76 17.85 -6.82
CA MET A 28 0.81 18.89 -7.22
C MET A 28 0.79 19.17 -8.72
N TYR A 29 1.92 18.99 -9.38
CA TYR A 29 2.11 19.40 -10.78
C TYR A 29 1.98 18.20 -11.72
N GLY A 30 1.28 18.43 -12.82
CA GLY A 30 1.01 17.42 -13.84
C GLY A 30 -0.29 16.67 -13.61
N ASP A 31 -0.67 15.95 -14.64
CA ASP A 31 -1.85 15.09 -14.63
C ASP A 31 -1.45 13.67 -15.03
N TRP A 32 -2.12 12.67 -14.47
CA TRP A 32 -1.91 11.26 -14.78
C TRP A 32 -3.19 10.46 -14.50
N ARG A 33 -3.30 9.32 -15.12
CA ARG A 33 -4.44 8.43 -14.91
C ARG A 33 -4.52 8.00 -13.44
N GLY A 34 -5.66 8.19 -12.82
CA GLY A 34 -5.92 7.80 -11.43
C GLY A 34 -5.43 8.82 -10.41
N ARG A 35 -5.10 10.06 -10.83
CA ARG A 35 -4.88 11.15 -9.91
C ARG A 35 -6.14 11.40 -9.08
N VAL A 36 -5.98 11.48 -7.77
CA VAL A 36 -7.05 11.83 -6.83
C VAL A 36 -7.16 13.36 -6.79
N THR A 37 -8.34 13.88 -7.00
CA THR A 37 -8.65 15.32 -6.97
C THR A 37 -9.67 15.68 -5.88
N ASN A 38 -10.43 14.66 -5.46
CA ASN A 38 -11.44 14.75 -4.42
C ASN A 38 -11.45 13.46 -3.59
N HIS A 39 -11.85 13.54 -2.33
CA HIS A 39 -11.96 12.36 -1.47
C HIS A 39 -12.91 11.28 -2.02
N THR A 40 -13.95 11.68 -2.75
CA THR A 40 -14.88 10.74 -3.41
C THR A 40 -14.25 9.94 -4.56
N ASP A 41 -13.06 10.33 -5.04
CA ASP A 41 -12.33 9.55 -6.03
C ASP A 41 -11.82 8.22 -5.45
N PHE A 42 -11.53 8.16 -4.14
CA PHE A 42 -11.06 6.93 -3.50
C PHE A 42 -12.06 5.76 -3.59
N PRO A 43 -13.33 5.91 -3.18
CA PRO A 43 -14.31 4.83 -3.36
C PRO A 43 -14.63 4.58 -4.84
N ALA A 44 -14.57 5.58 -5.71
CA ALA A 44 -14.74 5.40 -7.15
C ALA A 44 -13.62 4.53 -7.73
N HIS A 45 -12.36 4.83 -7.42
CA HIS A 45 -11.21 4.01 -7.84
C HIS A 45 -11.29 2.58 -7.30
N LYS A 46 -11.81 2.39 -6.06
CA LYS A 46 -12.07 1.05 -5.53
C LYS A 46 -13.07 0.30 -6.39
N ALA A 47 -14.18 0.95 -6.75
CA ALA A 47 -15.20 0.34 -7.57
C ALA A 47 -14.68 -0.07 -8.96
N GLU A 48 -13.90 0.81 -9.62
CA GLU A 48 -13.23 0.50 -10.89
C GLU A 48 -12.27 -0.70 -10.74
N GLU A 49 -11.47 -0.72 -9.69
CA GLU A 49 -10.53 -1.81 -9.43
C GLU A 49 -11.24 -3.13 -9.17
N MET A 50 -12.32 -3.13 -8.38
CA MET A 50 -13.11 -4.33 -8.11
C MET A 50 -13.76 -4.86 -9.39
N ALA A 51 -14.27 -3.99 -10.26
CA ALA A 51 -14.80 -4.36 -11.56
C ALA A 51 -13.70 -4.99 -12.44
N TRP A 52 -12.52 -4.39 -12.48
CA TRP A 52 -11.38 -4.94 -13.20
C TRP A 52 -10.94 -6.31 -12.65
N LEU A 53 -10.78 -6.45 -11.33
CA LEU A 53 -10.42 -7.71 -10.70
C LEU A 53 -11.42 -8.81 -10.99
N SER A 54 -12.72 -8.49 -11.00
CA SER A 54 -13.78 -9.44 -11.32
C SER A 54 -13.72 -9.93 -12.76
N ALA A 55 -13.27 -9.08 -13.68
CA ALA A 55 -13.14 -9.41 -15.10
C ALA A 55 -11.88 -10.25 -15.40
N GLN A 56 -10.89 -10.33 -14.48
CA GLN A 56 -9.68 -11.11 -14.71
C GLN A 56 -9.89 -12.59 -14.42
N ALA A 57 -9.48 -13.45 -15.32
CA ALA A 57 -9.51 -14.89 -15.10
C ALA A 57 -8.55 -15.34 -13.98
N GLY A 58 -7.41 -14.68 -13.86
CA GLY A 58 -6.30 -15.12 -13.01
C GLY A 58 -5.56 -16.33 -13.60
N PRO A 59 -4.62 -16.93 -12.84
CA PRO A 59 -3.85 -18.08 -13.28
C PRO A 59 -4.74 -19.30 -13.54
N VAL A 60 -4.45 -20.00 -14.64
CA VAL A 60 -5.13 -21.24 -15.00
C VAL A 60 -4.33 -22.44 -14.51
N GLY A 61 -5.00 -23.46 -13.99
CA GLY A 61 -4.36 -24.69 -13.55
C GLY A 61 -3.65 -24.58 -12.19
N TRP A 62 -4.02 -23.61 -11.36
CA TRP A 62 -3.53 -23.50 -9.99
C TRP A 62 -4.48 -24.18 -9.01
N SER A 63 -3.89 -24.82 -7.99
CA SER A 63 -4.61 -25.24 -6.78
C SER A 63 -5.00 -24.00 -5.96
N GLU A 64 -5.78 -24.20 -4.91
CA GLU A 64 -6.12 -23.11 -3.97
C GLU A 64 -4.88 -22.53 -3.26
N PHE A 65 -3.80 -23.32 -3.13
CA PHE A 65 -2.52 -22.90 -2.55
C PHE A 65 -1.51 -22.42 -3.59
N GLY A 66 -1.87 -22.40 -4.88
CA GLY A 66 -1.00 -21.92 -5.95
C GLY A 66 -0.08 -22.99 -6.56
N GLY A 67 -0.26 -24.26 -6.21
CA GLY A 67 0.45 -25.38 -6.86
C GLY A 67 -0.05 -25.61 -8.29
N TYR A 68 0.81 -26.08 -9.18
CA TYR A 68 0.51 -26.27 -10.59
C TYR A 68 -0.11 -27.64 -10.84
N ILE A 69 -1.43 -27.68 -10.97
CA ILE A 69 -2.24 -28.91 -11.15
C ILE A 69 -1.80 -29.75 -12.36
N PRO A 70 -1.49 -29.14 -13.56
CA PRO A 70 -1.09 -29.91 -14.72
C PRO A 70 0.21 -30.68 -14.58
N ALA A 71 1.06 -30.36 -13.58
CA ALA A 71 2.30 -31.12 -13.31
C ALA A 71 2.04 -32.48 -12.61
N GLY A 72 0.79 -32.78 -12.26
CA GLY A 72 0.40 -34.01 -11.58
C GLY A 72 0.54 -33.95 -10.06
N ASN A 73 -0.23 -34.78 -9.40
CA ASN A 73 -0.31 -34.82 -7.94
C ASN A 73 0.78 -35.75 -7.37
N GLN A 74 1.56 -35.25 -6.40
CA GLN A 74 2.64 -35.93 -5.70
C GLN A 74 2.21 -36.45 -4.30
N GLY A 75 0.90 -36.48 -4.06
CA GLY A 75 0.32 -36.86 -2.77
C GLY A 75 0.10 -35.70 -1.84
N ALA A 76 -1.14 -35.49 -1.42
CA ALA A 76 -1.52 -34.46 -0.46
C ALA A 76 -1.03 -34.82 0.95
N THR A 77 -0.52 -33.81 1.66
CA THR A 77 -0.05 -33.98 3.07
C THR A 77 -0.70 -33.01 4.04
N GLY A 78 -1.48 -32.02 3.52
CA GLY A 78 -2.10 -30.99 4.33
C GLY A 78 -1.15 -29.85 4.75
N HIS A 79 0.10 -29.88 4.33
CA HIS A 79 1.10 -28.85 4.59
C HIS A 79 2.10 -28.74 3.43
N PHE A 80 2.78 -27.61 3.32
CA PHE A 80 3.87 -27.44 2.36
C PHE A 80 5.05 -28.32 2.72
N ARG A 81 5.65 -28.94 1.72
CA ARG A 81 6.85 -29.79 1.86
C ARG A 81 7.80 -29.59 0.69
N VAL A 82 8.98 -30.15 0.80
CA VAL A 82 9.94 -30.26 -0.30
C VAL A 82 10.00 -31.70 -0.79
N ASP A 83 10.22 -31.89 -2.08
CA ASP A 83 10.33 -33.21 -2.72
C ASP A 83 11.45 -33.19 -3.77
N ASN A 84 12.18 -34.29 -3.88
CA ASN A 84 13.26 -34.47 -4.86
C ASN A 84 13.12 -35.78 -5.66
N SER A 85 11.95 -36.38 -5.65
CA SER A 85 11.70 -37.67 -6.33
C SER A 85 11.97 -37.64 -7.84
N THR A 86 11.90 -36.45 -8.45
CA THR A 86 12.18 -36.22 -9.88
C THR A 86 13.65 -35.86 -10.17
N GLY A 87 14.54 -35.87 -9.16
CA GLY A 87 15.93 -35.42 -9.28
C GLY A 87 16.11 -33.89 -9.21
N LYS A 88 15.03 -33.14 -9.01
CA LYS A 88 15.03 -31.69 -8.74
C LYS A 88 14.22 -31.40 -7.50
N TRP A 89 14.69 -30.45 -6.71
CA TRP A 89 13.97 -29.98 -5.55
C TRP A 89 12.79 -29.10 -5.93
N TRP A 90 11.60 -29.47 -5.45
CA TRP A 90 10.36 -28.72 -5.62
C TRP A 90 9.72 -28.46 -4.26
N PHE A 91 9.08 -27.32 -4.12
CA PHE A 91 8.02 -27.20 -3.13
C PHE A 91 6.79 -27.94 -3.64
N ILE A 92 6.11 -28.60 -2.74
CA ILE A 92 4.82 -29.25 -2.97
C ILE A 92 3.81 -28.60 -2.03
N ASP A 93 2.69 -28.19 -2.58
CA ASP A 93 1.62 -27.58 -1.81
C ASP A 93 0.85 -28.60 -0.92
N PRO A 94 -0.02 -28.16 0.00
CA PRO A 94 -0.79 -29.05 0.87
C PRO A 94 -1.63 -30.10 0.14
N LEU A 95 -2.07 -29.77 -1.09
CA LEU A 95 -2.87 -30.67 -1.94
C LEU A 95 -2.02 -31.61 -2.79
N GLY A 96 -0.70 -31.52 -2.73
CA GLY A 96 0.23 -32.39 -3.42
C GLY A 96 0.69 -31.93 -4.79
N TYR A 97 0.50 -30.67 -5.16
CA TYR A 97 0.93 -30.16 -6.46
C TYR A 97 2.27 -29.41 -6.36
N PRO A 98 3.14 -29.55 -7.38
CA PRO A 98 4.37 -28.78 -7.47
C PRO A 98 4.09 -27.27 -7.39
N PHE A 99 4.80 -26.58 -6.52
CA PHE A 99 4.59 -25.18 -6.20
C PHE A 99 5.84 -24.36 -6.54
N PHE A 100 5.68 -23.35 -7.38
CA PHE A 100 6.71 -22.37 -7.67
C PHE A 100 6.36 -21.06 -6.97
N SER A 101 7.17 -20.66 -6.00
CA SER A 101 6.94 -19.45 -5.22
C SER A 101 7.19 -18.21 -6.06
N VAL A 102 6.14 -17.45 -6.32
CA VAL A 102 6.19 -16.11 -6.92
C VAL A 102 5.65 -15.13 -5.90
N GLY A 103 6.53 -14.32 -5.33
CA GLY A 103 6.20 -13.49 -4.20
C GLY A 103 6.51 -12.01 -4.39
N ILE A 104 5.86 -11.19 -3.59
CA ILE A 104 6.16 -9.77 -3.42
C ILE A 104 6.42 -9.46 -1.94
N ASN A 105 7.33 -8.53 -1.69
CA ASN A 105 7.60 -8.02 -0.36
C ASN A 105 6.68 -6.84 -0.05
N GLY A 106 6.37 -6.62 1.23
CA GLY A 106 5.57 -5.49 1.66
C GLY A 106 4.13 -5.53 1.17
N ALA A 107 3.58 -6.73 0.95
CA ALA A 107 2.18 -6.90 0.60
C ALA A 107 1.29 -6.63 1.83
N GLY A 108 0.38 -5.67 1.72
CA GLY A 108 -0.54 -5.28 2.79
C GLY A 108 -0.27 -3.91 3.40
N ASN A 109 -0.86 -3.66 4.55
CA ASN A 109 -0.78 -2.37 5.26
C ASN A 109 0.48 -2.22 6.16
N SER A 110 1.37 -3.19 6.17
CA SER A 110 2.44 -3.35 7.17
C SER A 110 3.56 -2.33 7.11
N GLY A 111 3.51 -1.48 6.21
CA GLY A 111 4.59 -0.54 6.13
C GLY A 111 4.07 0.84 6.20
N GLY A 112 4.04 1.42 7.35
CA GLY A 112 3.95 2.86 7.36
C GLY A 112 4.82 3.42 6.24
N LEU A 113 4.22 3.60 5.06
CA LEU A 113 4.68 4.60 4.13
C LEU A 113 4.41 5.92 4.84
N SER A 114 4.99 6.05 6.04
CA SER A 114 5.24 7.34 6.56
C SER A 114 5.98 8.02 5.44
N THR A 115 5.36 9.00 4.84
CA THR A 115 6.05 9.93 3.97
C THR A 115 7.01 10.69 4.87
N ASN A 116 7.98 9.94 5.38
CA ASN A 116 9.17 10.49 5.94
C ASN A 116 9.90 11.11 4.76
N THR A 117 9.40 12.22 4.32
CA THR A 117 10.03 13.02 3.31
C THR A 117 11.27 13.66 3.91
N HIS A 118 12.26 12.82 4.22
CA HIS A 118 13.64 13.27 4.35
C HIS A 118 14.11 13.79 2.99
N LEU A 119 13.53 14.88 2.57
CA LEU A 119 13.89 15.52 1.31
C LEU A 119 15.22 16.26 1.36
N GLY A 120 16.03 16.06 2.42
CA GLY A 120 17.29 16.80 2.58
C GLY A 120 17.09 18.33 2.57
N VAL A 121 15.85 18.78 2.68
CA VAL A 121 15.47 20.18 2.77
C VAL A 121 15.56 20.54 4.25
N ASP A 122 16.08 21.71 4.52
CA ASP A 122 16.17 22.29 5.85
C ASP A 122 14.88 22.04 6.65
N ARG A 123 15.00 21.31 7.75
CA ARG A 123 13.92 20.89 8.62
C ARG A 123 13.02 22.06 9.05
N ALA A 124 13.61 23.22 9.33
CA ALA A 124 12.87 24.41 9.71
C ALA A 124 11.92 24.86 8.60
N ARG A 125 12.34 24.79 7.35
CA ARG A 125 11.50 25.15 6.19
C ARG A 125 10.40 24.13 5.92
N TRP A 126 10.63 22.87 6.23
CA TRP A 126 9.60 21.84 6.14
C TRP A 126 8.51 22.07 7.19
N GLN A 127 8.88 22.38 8.42
CA GLN A 127 7.96 22.68 9.53
C GLN A 127 7.10 23.95 9.20
N GLU A 128 7.73 24.99 8.73
CA GLU A 128 7.05 26.24 8.32
C GLU A 128 5.99 25.97 7.23
N ARG A 129 6.23 25.01 6.36
CA ARG A 129 5.34 24.70 5.23
C ARG A 129 4.31 23.61 5.49
N CYS A 130 4.48 22.80 6.48
CA CYS A 130 3.41 21.95 6.98
C CYS A 130 2.20 22.77 7.43
N SER A 131 2.41 23.94 8.02
CA SER A 131 1.33 24.86 8.40
C SER A 131 0.55 25.42 7.20
N VAL A 132 1.21 25.57 6.05
CA VAL A 132 0.59 26.05 4.80
C VAL A 132 -0.16 24.95 4.04
N LYS A 133 0.16 23.68 4.28
CA LYS A 133 -0.52 22.53 3.66
C LYS A 133 -1.86 22.21 4.31
N SER A 134 -2.13 22.79 5.45
CA SER A 134 -3.23 22.41 6.32
C SER A 134 -4.59 22.94 5.92
N ILE A 135 -4.79 23.39 4.68
CA ILE A 135 -6.07 23.97 4.26
C ILE A 135 -7.23 22.99 4.43
N ASN A 136 -6.96 21.66 4.46
CA ASN A 136 -8.00 20.64 4.68
C ASN A 136 -7.52 19.42 5.49
N VAL A 137 -6.40 19.53 6.20
CA VAL A 137 -5.98 18.48 7.14
C VAL A 137 -6.66 18.75 8.48
N PRO A 138 -7.29 17.75 9.13
CA PRO A 138 -7.89 17.95 10.44
C PRO A 138 -6.93 18.62 11.42
N SER A 139 -7.42 19.55 12.24
CA SER A 139 -6.59 20.35 13.16
C SER A 139 -5.69 19.51 14.07
N ALA A 140 -6.12 18.29 14.43
CA ALA A 140 -5.32 17.32 15.18
C ALA A 140 -4.04 16.85 14.45
N MET A 141 -3.92 17.13 13.15
CA MET A 141 -2.78 16.71 12.32
C MET A 141 -1.84 17.87 11.97
N THR A 142 -2.27 19.11 12.12
CA THR A 142 -1.42 20.28 11.91
C THR A 142 -0.36 20.41 12.99
N ASP A 143 -0.66 19.99 14.22
CA ASP A 143 0.29 19.97 15.33
C ASP A 143 1.41 18.93 15.18
N ARG A 144 1.22 17.95 14.30
CA ARG A 144 2.18 16.86 14.10
C ARG A 144 3.37 17.22 13.20
N CYS A 145 3.28 18.28 12.45
CA CYS A 145 4.39 18.75 11.63
C CYS A 145 5.57 19.31 12.44
N GLY A 146 5.37 19.65 13.72
CA GLY A 146 6.38 20.12 14.64
C GLY A 146 7.21 19.05 15.33
N ASP A 147 6.71 17.81 15.42
CA ASP A 147 7.17 16.80 16.37
C ASP A 147 7.86 15.56 15.77
N ASP A 148 8.46 15.62 14.61
CA ASP A 148 8.93 14.41 13.90
C ASP A 148 7.83 13.36 13.63
N THR A 149 6.61 13.69 13.84
CA THR A 149 5.46 12.83 13.59
C THR A 149 5.05 12.92 12.13
N TYR A 150 4.84 11.78 11.53
CA TYR A 150 4.59 11.61 10.12
C TYR A 150 3.10 11.63 9.85
N TYR A 151 2.68 12.36 8.81
CA TYR A 151 1.33 12.22 8.30
C TYR A 151 1.28 11.02 7.35
N ASN A 152 0.36 10.10 7.58
CA ASN A 152 0.22 8.91 6.78
C ASN A 152 -0.93 9.05 5.76
N TYR A 153 -0.64 9.64 4.62
CA TYR A 153 -1.59 9.77 3.49
C TYR A 153 -2.11 8.43 3.01
N PHE A 154 -1.34 7.36 3.18
CA PHE A 154 -1.73 6.03 2.77
C PHE A 154 -2.85 5.46 3.65
N GLU A 155 -2.74 5.61 4.96
CA GLU A 155 -3.81 5.21 5.89
C GLU A 155 -5.08 6.01 5.67
N GLU A 156 -4.96 7.31 5.46
CA GLU A 156 -6.10 8.15 5.13
C GLU A 156 -6.77 7.68 3.82
N ALA A 157 -5.99 7.41 2.78
CA ALA A 157 -6.49 6.88 1.51
C ALA A 157 -7.20 5.52 1.70
N ILE A 158 -6.68 4.63 2.55
CA ILE A 158 -7.34 3.38 2.92
C ILE A 158 -8.70 3.66 3.56
N ALA A 159 -8.76 4.59 4.51
CA ALA A 159 -9.99 4.88 5.23
C ALA A 159 -11.11 5.33 4.27
N TYR A 160 -10.84 6.27 3.38
CA TYR A 160 -11.84 6.70 2.40
C TYR A 160 -12.13 5.63 1.34
N LYS A 161 -11.09 4.96 0.85
CA LYS A 161 -11.23 3.93 -0.18
C LYS A 161 -12.11 2.76 0.26
N HIS A 162 -12.06 2.42 1.54
CA HIS A 162 -12.81 1.29 2.11
C HIS A 162 -14.08 1.69 2.86
N GLY A 163 -14.43 2.99 2.88
CA GLY A 163 -15.64 3.49 3.53
C GLY A 163 -15.56 3.45 5.06
N ILE A 164 -14.35 3.47 5.61
CA ILE A 164 -14.09 3.57 7.05
C ILE A 164 -14.34 5.00 7.50
N ALA A 165 -13.93 5.97 6.69
CA ALA A 165 -14.29 7.37 6.81
C ALA A 165 -15.20 7.81 5.64
N ASP A 166 -16.05 8.80 5.87
CA ASP A 166 -16.97 9.31 4.85
C ASP A 166 -16.24 10.24 3.87
N ALA A 167 -16.08 9.79 2.63
CA ALA A 167 -15.44 10.58 1.58
C ALA A 167 -16.22 11.86 1.20
N ASN A 168 -17.50 11.97 1.54
CA ASN A 168 -18.29 13.19 1.36
C ASN A 168 -18.13 14.16 2.53
N ASN A 169 -17.60 13.69 3.66
CA ASN A 169 -17.30 14.49 4.83
C ASN A 169 -15.90 14.17 5.36
N PRO A 170 -14.84 14.75 4.79
CA PRO A 170 -13.45 14.44 5.16
C PRO A 170 -13.10 14.67 6.64
N SER A 171 -13.87 15.47 7.35
CA SER A 171 -13.68 15.66 8.80
C SER A 171 -13.99 14.43 9.65
N THR A 172 -14.54 13.38 9.06
CA THR A 172 -14.83 12.11 9.76
C THR A 172 -13.61 11.22 9.90
N TYR A 173 -12.53 11.48 9.18
CA TYR A 173 -11.32 10.68 9.32
C TYR A 173 -10.61 10.94 10.64
N ASP A 174 -10.28 9.86 11.34
CA ASP A 174 -9.46 9.84 12.54
C ASP A 174 -8.43 8.71 12.41
N PRO A 175 -7.13 8.98 12.56
CA PRO A 175 -6.08 7.97 12.48
C PRO A 175 -6.28 6.76 13.40
N SER A 176 -6.98 6.93 14.53
CA SER A 176 -7.29 5.83 15.44
C SER A 176 -8.17 4.75 14.81
N MET A 177 -8.90 5.08 13.75
CA MET A 177 -9.73 4.13 12.99
C MET A 177 -8.93 2.99 12.36
N LEU A 178 -7.62 3.19 12.14
CA LEU A 178 -6.70 2.22 11.56
C LEU A 178 -5.63 1.75 12.56
N ASN A 179 -5.88 1.95 13.85
CA ASN A 179 -4.97 1.48 14.90
C ASN A 179 -5.05 -0.04 15.05
N SER A 180 -4.04 -0.75 14.55
CA SER A 180 -3.97 -2.22 14.61
C SER A 180 -3.96 -2.81 16.04
N SER A 181 -3.75 -1.98 17.05
CA SER A 181 -3.82 -2.39 18.45
C SER A 181 -5.28 -2.50 18.98
N THR A 182 -6.25 -2.04 18.23
CA THR A 182 -7.67 -2.15 18.55
C THR A 182 -8.35 -3.16 17.63
N ALA A 183 -9.37 -3.87 18.15
CA ALA A 183 -10.13 -4.83 17.34
C ALA A 183 -10.79 -4.17 16.11
N GLN A 184 -11.29 -2.94 16.26
CA GLN A 184 -11.92 -2.21 15.17
C GLN A 184 -10.89 -1.77 14.12
N GLY A 185 -9.77 -1.21 14.54
CA GLY A 185 -8.70 -0.78 13.63
C GLY A 185 -8.09 -1.96 12.87
N TYR A 186 -7.94 -3.10 13.55
CA TYR A 186 -7.53 -4.35 12.94
C TYR A 186 -8.52 -4.80 11.84
N ALA A 187 -9.81 -4.83 12.14
CA ALA A 187 -10.84 -5.20 11.17
C ALA A 187 -10.89 -4.22 9.98
N ASN A 188 -10.67 -2.94 10.22
CA ASN A 188 -10.62 -1.93 9.16
C ASN A 188 -9.42 -2.13 8.22
N LEU A 189 -8.25 -2.45 8.77
CA LEU A 189 -7.06 -2.74 7.97
C LEU A 189 -7.21 -4.03 7.16
N ALA A 190 -7.92 -5.03 7.69
CA ALA A 190 -8.19 -6.27 6.97
C ALA A 190 -8.92 -6.05 5.64
N LEU A 191 -9.77 -5.03 5.52
CA LEU A 191 -10.45 -4.69 4.25
C LEU A 191 -9.47 -4.33 3.13
N TYR A 192 -8.36 -3.67 3.48
CA TYR A 192 -7.30 -3.38 2.53
C TYR A 192 -6.49 -4.62 2.19
N ASP A 193 -6.17 -5.44 3.19
CA ASP A 193 -5.38 -6.66 3.02
C ASP A 193 -6.10 -7.68 2.14
N GLU A 194 -7.41 -7.85 2.30
CA GLU A 194 -8.25 -8.67 1.42
C GLU A 194 -8.16 -8.22 -0.05
N MET A 195 -8.12 -6.91 -0.29
CA MET A 195 -7.97 -6.36 -1.63
C MET A 195 -6.58 -6.65 -2.22
N ILE A 196 -5.52 -6.57 -1.41
CA ILE A 196 -4.17 -6.96 -1.82
C ILE A 196 -4.11 -8.43 -2.20
N LEU A 197 -4.71 -9.32 -1.41
CA LEU A 197 -4.80 -10.74 -1.74
C LEU A 197 -5.54 -11.00 -3.04
N ALA A 198 -6.66 -10.29 -3.25
CA ALA A 198 -7.41 -10.40 -4.50
C ALA A 198 -6.55 -10.00 -5.71
N ARG A 199 -5.76 -8.93 -5.60
CA ARG A 199 -4.79 -8.52 -6.63
C ARG A 199 -3.74 -9.60 -6.86
N MET A 200 -3.08 -10.07 -5.78
CA MET A 200 -2.04 -11.09 -5.87
C MET A 200 -2.53 -12.32 -6.60
N LYS A 201 -3.70 -12.84 -6.22
CA LYS A 201 -4.31 -14.01 -6.89
C LYS A 201 -4.53 -13.77 -8.39
N LYS A 202 -5.02 -12.58 -8.78
CA LYS A 202 -5.26 -12.26 -10.19
C LYS A 202 -3.98 -12.05 -10.99
N TRP A 203 -2.91 -11.59 -10.35
CA TRP A 203 -1.61 -11.38 -10.98
C TRP A 203 -0.72 -12.63 -11.01
N GLY A 204 -1.17 -13.72 -10.44
CA GLY A 204 -0.36 -14.94 -10.37
C GLY A 204 0.75 -14.85 -9.33
N VAL A 205 0.53 -14.10 -8.27
CA VAL A 205 1.41 -14.01 -7.09
C VAL A 205 0.83 -14.89 -5.99
N ASN A 206 1.58 -15.89 -5.55
CA ASN A 206 1.13 -16.92 -4.59
C ASN A 206 1.89 -16.91 -3.28
N THR A 207 2.81 -15.97 -3.09
CA THR A 207 3.65 -15.90 -1.90
C THR A 207 3.73 -14.46 -1.40
N GLN A 208 3.57 -14.28 -0.11
CA GLN A 208 3.90 -13.04 0.56
C GLN A 208 5.34 -13.11 1.08
N GLY A 209 6.14 -12.12 0.74
CA GLY A 209 7.52 -12.02 1.19
C GLY A 209 7.67 -11.19 2.46
N ALA A 210 8.89 -10.75 2.74
CA ALA A 210 9.21 -9.97 3.92
C ALA A 210 8.38 -8.67 4.01
N TRP A 211 8.12 -8.21 5.22
CA TRP A 211 7.30 -7.03 5.55
C TRP A 211 5.87 -7.07 5.02
N SER A 212 5.37 -8.24 4.68
CA SER A 212 3.95 -8.42 4.39
C SER A 212 3.14 -8.64 5.66
N VAL A 213 1.82 -8.47 5.57
CA VAL A 213 0.93 -8.63 6.72
C VAL A 213 0.79 -10.11 7.09
N TYR A 214 0.97 -10.42 8.37
CA TYR A 214 0.85 -11.79 8.91
C TYR A 214 -0.59 -12.21 9.22
N GLN A 215 -1.57 -11.37 8.93
CA GLN A 215 -2.93 -11.48 9.46
C GLN A 215 -3.90 -12.22 8.54
N LEU A 216 -3.40 -12.75 7.44
CA LEU A 216 -4.21 -13.40 6.42
C LEU A 216 -3.96 -14.92 6.40
N ASN A 217 -4.12 -15.53 7.56
CA ASN A 217 -4.16 -17.00 7.71
C ASN A 217 -5.58 -17.54 7.53
#